data_02e4614bd2d0323d6c77a4a1a4968229
#
_entry.id   02e4614bd2d0323d6c77a4a1a4968229
#
_cell.length_a   1.000
_cell.length_b   1.000
_cell.length_c   1.000
_cell.angle_alpha   90.00
_cell.angle_beta   90.00
_cell.angle_gamma   90.00
#
_symmetry.space_group_name_H-M   'P 1'
#
loop_
_entity.id
_entity.type
_entity.pdbx_description
1 polymer ?
#
loop_
_entity_poly.entity_id
_entity_poly.type
_entity_poly.pdbx_seq_one_letter_code
_entity_poly.pdbx_strand_id
1 'polypeptide(L)'
;MNEKRKVLLRWAEEEGVSATTLLGYLIYLENSHGAGDQTLSDIGWKIFMGESWRGIPSASLEEAIWLVERSGMSQAVYLEARLRFKDRFYLPPVMHLRAENQRHRPTLAQERHGVKAPLVQCLSLTLTERLQHMDLSGLDQGGMQVVFKVGWGLDGSGEHSDYNQLTKVSFNTTQIMSVCFALKEVEVKDERGAVVTWSSSTAGANKPQNTRPLALFPAKESPELLAEFIPRVEAEVNEVKSEGVKVEIKEGEETVAQCSKCSMSMVDGKMVSTLLNCGGAFCTMCAKSQAECHDPETIQAGFVIDRDVAGMRDIALSLTVPDTGVMVRKKGDYSSRQGVCGAPLTETDLTKNIPVCHSKIRVFSWVFELTVRELSHQKWATTSNGVRYEKEENDLYKLKWEEVKEAVYQKLAINCGNPGEMVTGKSFEKFASDVSRAFFVSLLPEDKAEGFGFILLGLSALVKIVNSQKRRTNVEKVRELGKEVNLRIVQLFPWAAVSPSVHRILAHSWEVIELNGEFGRGDESEEGLEALNKQIRRMREHGSRKDSTENNFLDTFNHLWDRSRPTILEMERKIKRKKQKLIISTEIEALVESLFVEE
;
A
#
# COMPACT_ATOMS: atom_id res chain seq x y z
N MET A 1 -17.60 -34.46 -22.16
CA MET A 1 -17.80 -33.11 -21.59
C MET A 1 -16.44 -32.46 -21.40
N ASN A 2 -16.23 -31.23 -21.90
CA ASN A 2 -14.92 -30.54 -21.87
C ASN A 2 -14.48 -30.34 -20.40
N GLU A 3 -13.22 -30.62 -20.07
CA GLU A 3 -12.66 -30.48 -18.71
C GLU A 3 -12.86 -29.05 -18.14
N LYS A 4 -12.72 -28.02 -18.97
CA LYS A 4 -12.99 -26.63 -18.59
C LYS A 4 -14.44 -26.42 -18.10
N ARG A 5 -15.40 -27.11 -18.71
CA ARG A 5 -16.82 -27.07 -18.28
C ARG A 5 -17.03 -27.72 -16.93
N LYS A 6 -16.37 -28.86 -16.65
CA LYS A 6 -16.45 -29.53 -15.34
C LYS A 6 -15.85 -28.65 -14.25
N VAL A 7 -14.74 -27.98 -14.55
CA VAL A 7 -14.08 -27.07 -13.61
C VAL A 7 -14.96 -25.86 -13.27
N LEU A 8 -15.57 -25.25 -14.29
CA LEU A 8 -16.48 -24.12 -14.08
C LEU A 8 -17.75 -24.49 -13.33
N LEU A 9 -18.34 -25.67 -13.63
CA LEU A 9 -19.51 -26.18 -12.93
C LEU A 9 -19.20 -26.46 -11.45
N ARG A 10 -18.09 -27.15 -11.19
CA ARG A 10 -17.64 -27.46 -9.82
C ARG A 10 -17.34 -26.17 -9.06
N TRP A 11 -16.71 -25.22 -9.71
CA TRP A 11 -16.41 -23.92 -9.10
C TRP A 11 -17.68 -23.13 -8.76
N ALA A 12 -18.69 -23.11 -9.64
CA ALA A 12 -19.96 -22.45 -9.39
C ALA A 12 -20.73 -23.12 -8.22
N GLU A 13 -20.70 -24.45 -8.13
CA GLU A 13 -21.31 -25.22 -7.01
C GLU A 13 -20.54 -25.04 -5.69
N GLU A 14 -19.21 -25.12 -5.71
CA GLU A 14 -18.36 -25.03 -4.51
C GLU A 14 -18.31 -23.62 -3.93
N GLU A 15 -18.43 -22.58 -4.75
CA GLU A 15 -18.26 -21.19 -4.33
C GLU A 15 -19.58 -20.42 -4.15
N GLY A 16 -20.72 -21.03 -4.46
CA GLY A 16 -22.04 -20.39 -4.37
C GLY A 16 -22.12 -19.08 -5.18
N VAL A 17 -21.47 -19.07 -6.36
CA VAL A 17 -21.29 -17.87 -7.17
C VAL A 17 -22.59 -17.52 -7.88
N SER A 18 -22.99 -16.23 -7.82
CA SER A 18 -24.18 -15.78 -8.54
C SER A 18 -24.01 -15.91 -10.05
N ALA A 19 -25.14 -16.04 -10.74
CA ALA A 19 -25.20 -16.06 -12.21
C ALA A 19 -24.39 -14.91 -12.84
N THR A 20 -24.49 -13.73 -12.26
CA THR A 20 -23.83 -12.52 -12.71
C THR A 20 -22.32 -12.59 -12.57
N THR A 21 -21.84 -13.19 -11.49
CA THR A 21 -20.40 -13.35 -11.23
C THR A 21 -19.76 -14.27 -12.27
N LEU A 22 -20.41 -15.39 -12.58
CA LEU A 22 -19.91 -16.32 -13.61
C LEU A 22 -19.98 -15.71 -15.01
N LEU A 23 -21.06 -14.99 -15.34
CA LEU A 23 -21.18 -14.26 -16.59
C LEU A 23 -20.07 -13.21 -16.75
N GLY A 24 -19.81 -12.43 -15.70
CA GLY A 24 -18.72 -11.45 -15.68
C GLY A 24 -17.35 -12.08 -15.90
N TYR A 25 -17.12 -13.22 -15.31
CA TYR A 25 -15.86 -13.96 -15.47
C TYR A 25 -15.71 -14.54 -16.89
N LEU A 26 -16.79 -15.06 -17.47
CA LEU A 26 -16.81 -15.56 -18.85
C LEU A 26 -16.58 -14.44 -19.88
N ILE A 27 -17.24 -13.30 -19.71
CA ILE A 27 -17.03 -12.11 -20.55
C ILE A 27 -15.60 -11.58 -20.40
N TYR A 28 -15.04 -11.59 -19.17
CA TYR A 28 -13.65 -11.21 -18.93
C TYR A 28 -12.66 -12.15 -19.63
N LEU A 29 -12.88 -13.46 -19.57
CA LEU A 29 -12.05 -14.45 -20.26
C LEU A 29 -12.12 -14.30 -21.78
N GLU A 30 -13.30 -14.06 -22.33
CA GLU A 30 -13.51 -13.83 -23.77
C GLU A 30 -12.75 -12.58 -24.26
N ASN A 31 -12.76 -11.51 -23.46
CA ASN A 31 -12.05 -10.26 -23.80
C ASN A 31 -10.53 -10.32 -23.55
N SER A 32 -10.07 -11.15 -22.61
CA SER A 32 -8.64 -11.25 -22.29
C SER A 32 -7.86 -12.19 -23.18
N HIS A 33 -8.51 -13.08 -23.92
CA HIS A 33 -7.87 -14.15 -24.69
C HIS A 33 -8.06 -14.01 -26.22
N GLY A 34 -8.58 -12.89 -26.69
CA GLY A 34 -8.68 -12.58 -28.13
C GLY A 34 -9.53 -13.58 -28.90
N ALA A 35 -10.67 -13.14 -29.32
CA ALA A 35 -11.56 -13.67 -30.32
C ALA A 35 -11.60 -15.21 -30.52
N GLY A 36 -12.67 -15.86 -30.16
CA GLY A 36 -13.13 -17.01 -30.89
C GLY A 36 -13.56 -18.25 -30.15
N ASP A 37 -13.70 -18.25 -28.84
CA ASP A 37 -14.28 -19.43 -28.18
C ASP A 37 -15.76 -19.20 -27.82
N GLN A 38 -16.60 -19.18 -28.84
CA GLN A 38 -18.07 -19.17 -28.76
C GLN A 38 -18.59 -20.29 -27.81
N THR A 39 -17.78 -21.30 -27.60
CA THR A 39 -18.01 -22.44 -26.70
C THR A 39 -18.07 -22.06 -25.22
N LEU A 40 -17.31 -21.07 -24.76
CA LEU A 40 -17.34 -20.64 -23.36
C LEU A 40 -18.60 -19.85 -23.01
N SER A 41 -19.06 -19.02 -23.93
CA SER A 41 -20.35 -18.31 -23.80
C SER A 41 -21.51 -19.31 -23.76
N ASP A 42 -21.52 -20.29 -24.66
CA ASP A 42 -22.56 -21.35 -24.72
C ASP A 42 -22.54 -22.27 -23.49
N ILE A 43 -21.37 -22.54 -22.95
CA ILE A 43 -21.19 -23.34 -21.73
C ILE A 43 -21.69 -22.54 -20.51
N GLY A 44 -21.33 -21.27 -20.41
CA GLY A 44 -21.85 -20.38 -19.38
C GLY A 44 -23.39 -20.40 -19.36
N TRP A 45 -24.01 -20.22 -20.50
CA TRP A 45 -25.47 -20.23 -20.64
C TRP A 45 -26.11 -21.56 -20.24
N LYS A 46 -25.57 -22.70 -20.65
CA LYS A 46 -26.11 -24.01 -20.28
C LYS A 46 -25.96 -24.33 -18.79
N ILE A 47 -24.98 -23.73 -18.11
CA ILE A 47 -24.80 -23.81 -16.68
C ILE A 47 -25.87 -22.99 -15.95
N PHE A 48 -26.18 -21.81 -16.45
CA PHE A 48 -27.12 -20.88 -15.85
C PHE A 48 -28.58 -21.27 -16.06
N MET A 49 -28.89 -21.79 -17.24
CA MET A 49 -30.26 -22.10 -17.66
C MET A 49 -30.64 -23.54 -17.30
N GLY A 50 -30.30 -23.99 -16.08
CA GLY A 50 -30.88 -25.22 -15.54
C GLY A 50 -32.40 -25.22 -15.69
N GLU A 51 -33.02 -26.37 -15.97
CA GLU A 51 -34.43 -26.56 -16.39
C GLU A 51 -35.51 -25.97 -15.45
N SER A 52 -35.13 -25.32 -14.35
CA SER A 52 -36.04 -24.76 -13.35
C SER A 52 -36.38 -23.26 -13.48
N TRP A 53 -35.81 -22.53 -14.44
CA TRP A 53 -35.99 -21.08 -14.55
C TRP A 53 -37.25 -20.68 -15.30
N ARG A 54 -38.24 -20.15 -14.58
CA ARG A 54 -39.46 -19.57 -15.14
C ARG A 54 -39.34 -18.06 -15.33
N GLY A 55 -38.41 -17.59 -16.20
CA GLY A 55 -38.26 -16.16 -16.53
C GLY A 55 -36.86 -15.83 -17.03
N ILE A 56 -36.68 -14.63 -17.57
CA ILE A 56 -35.38 -14.12 -17.98
C ILE A 56 -34.65 -13.67 -16.69
N PRO A 57 -33.49 -14.24 -16.34
CA PRO A 57 -32.74 -13.80 -15.19
C PRO A 57 -32.27 -12.34 -15.39
N SER A 58 -32.23 -11.59 -14.29
CA SER A 58 -31.81 -10.19 -14.32
C SER A 58 -30.70 -9.94 -13.30
N ALA A 59 -29.70 -9.15 -13.69
CA ALA A 59 -28.76 -8.59 -12.74
C ALA A 59 -29.41 -7.41 -12.00
N SER A 60 -29.13 -7.29 -10.70
CA SER A 60 -29.40 -6.06 -9.98
C SER A 60 -28.54 -4.91 -10.53
N LEU A 61 -28.86 -3.69 -10.15
CA LEU A 61 -28.09 -2.54 -10.58
C LEU A 61 -26.65 -2.59 -10.01
N GLU A 62 -26.50 -2.99 -8.75
CA GLU A 62 -25.22 -3.17 -8.08
C GLU A 62 -24.39 -4.29 -8.71
N GLU A 63 -25.01 -5.42 -9.05
CA GLU A 63 -24.34 -6.53 -9.74
C GLU A 63 -23.84 -6.11 -11.11
N ALA A 64 -24.61 -5.33 -11.84
CA ALA A 64 -24.20 -4.81 -13.14
C ALA A 64 -23.05 -3.80 -13.02
N ILE A 65 -23.07 -2.92 -12.02
CA ILE A 65 -21.96 -2.01 -11.70
C ILE A 65 -20.72 -2.81 -11.32
N TRP A 66 -20.85 -3.78 -10.40
CA TRP A 66 -19.76 -4.65 -10.02
C TRP A 66 -19.12 -5.35 -11.21
N LEU A 67 -19.95 -5.88 -12.13
CA LEU A 67 -19.48 -6.52 -13.34
C LEU A 67 -18.63 -5.57 -14.21
N VAL A 68 -19.12 -4.37 -14.46
CA VAL A 68 -18.42 -3.35 -15.27
C VAL A 68 -17.09 -2.95 -14.60
N GLU A 69 -17.13 -2.59 -13.32
CA GLU A 69 -15.96 -2.09 -12.60
C GLU A 69 -14.91 -3.20 -12.38
N ARG A 70 -15.35 -4.42 -12.14
CA ARG A 70 -14.44 -5.54 -11.88
C ARG A 70 -13.77 -6.07 -13.15
N SER A 71 -14.50 -6.19 -14.23
CA SER A 71 -13.94 -6.63 -15.51
C SER A 71 -13.15 -5.54 -16.22
N GLY A 72 -13.32 -4.27 -15.85
CA GLY A 72 -12.81 -3.11 -16.62
C GLY A 72 -13.50 -3.00 -17.97
N MET A 73 -14.75 -3.45 -18.07
CA MET A 73 -15.53 -3.46 -19.30
C MET A 73 -15.86 -2.03 -19.74
N SER A 74 -15.58 -1.70 -21.00
CA SER A 74 -16.01 -0.42 -21.55
C SER A 74 -17.53 -0.37 -21.70
N GLN A 75 -18.08 0.83 -21.72
CA GLN A 75 -19.53 1.00 -21.95
C GLN A 75 -19.99 0.39 -23.26
N ALA A 76 -19.16 0.43 -24.31
CA ALA A 76 -19.46 -0.18 -25.59
C ALA A 76 -19.60 -1.70 -25.48
N VAL A 77 -18.65 -2.36 -24.78
CA VAL A 77 -18.70 -3.80 -24.52
C VAL A 77 -19.90 -4.18 -23.66
N TYR A 78 -20.22 -3.36 -22.65
CA TYR A 78 -21.41 -3.59 -21.82
C TYR A 78 -22.72 -3.47 -22.64
N LEU A 79 -22.82 -2.45 -23.51
CA LEU A 79 -23.99 -2.30 -24.41
C LEU A 79 -24.09 -3.48 -25.37
N GLU A 80 -23.00 -3.92 -25.94
CA GLU A 80 -22.95 -5.09 -26.81
C GLU A 80 -23.40 -6.35 -26.06
N ALA A 81 -22.89 -6.60 -24.87
CA ALA A 81 -23.30 -7.70 -24.01
C ALA A 81 -24.82 -7.63 -23.72
N ARG A 82 -25.33 -6.44 -23.36
CA ARG A 82 -26.76 -6.21 -23.13
C ARG A 82 -27.61 -6.52 -24.34
N LEU A 83 -27.19 -6.12 -25.53
CA LEU A 83 -27.90 -6.38 -26.79
C LEU A 83 -27.86 -7.86 -27.19
N ARG A 84 -26.71 -8.51 -27.08
CA ARG A 84 -26.52 -9.93 -27.40
C ARG A 84 -27.32 -10.86 -26.51
N PHE A 85 -27.42 -10.50 -25.21
CA PHE A 85 -28.03 -11.36 -24.21
C PHE A 85 -29.44 -10.96 -23.79
N LYS A 86 -30.04 -9.93 -24.41
CA LYS A 86 -31.34 -9.35 -24.04
C LYS A 86 -32.49 -10.37 -23.86
N ASP A 87 -32.48 -11.45 -24.66
CA ASP A 87 -33.52 -12.47 -24.66
C ASP A 87 -33.25 -13.61 -23.65
N ARG A 88 -32.07 -13.58 -23.01
CA ARG A 88 -31.59 -14.64 -22.10
C ARG A 88 -31.23 -14.13 -20.71
N PHE A 89 -30.80 -12.88 -20.63
CA PHE A 89 -30.38 -12.26 -19.41
C PHE A 89 -30.55 -10.74 -19.46
N TYR A 90 -31.22 -10.17 -18.47
CA TYR A 90 -31.47 -8.75 -18.42
C TYR A 90 -30.32 -8.03 -17.72
N LEU A 91 -29.63 -7.18 -18.46
CA LEU A 91 -28.66 -6.23 -17.91
C LEU A 91 -29.31 -4.84 -17.85
N PRO A 92 -29.22 -4.11 -16.72
CA PRO A 92 -29.77 -2.76 -16.59
C PRO A 92 -29.24 -1.80 -17.67
N PRO A 93 -30.01 -0.78 -18.07
CA PRO A 93 -29.53 0.24 -18.99
C PRO A 93 -28.31 0.97 -18.47
N VAL A 94 -27.34 1.29 -19.35
CA VAL A 94 -26.14 2.06 -19.00
C VAL A 94 -26.47 3.37 -18.28
N MET A 95 -27.57 4.02 -18.68
CA MET A 95 -28.02 5.26 -18.02
C MET A 95 -28.33 5.06 -16.54
N HIS A 96 -28.91 3.91 -16.15
CA HIS A 96 -29.18 3.60 -14.75
C HIS A 96 -27.89 3.37 -13.97
N LEU A 97 -26.89 2.66 -14.56
CA LEU A 97 -25.59 2.50 -13.94
C LEU A 97 -24.89 3.84 -13.72
N ARG A 98 -24.96 4.72 -14.72
CA ARG A 98 -24.38 6.08 -14.61
C ARG A 98 -25.07 6.90 -13.54
N ALA A 99 -26.39 6.90 -13.50
CA ALA A 99 -27.16 7.63 -12.51
C ALA A 99 -26.86 7.15 -11.09
N GLU A 100 -26.78 5.83 -10.91
CA GLU A 100 -26.44 5.24 -9.62
C GLU A 100 -25.00 5.57 -9.18
N ASN A 101 -24.02 5.40 -10.08
CA ASN A 101 -22.66 5.78 -9.77
C ASN A 101 -22.55 7.28 -9.43
N GLN A 102 -23.27 8.15 -10.17
CA GLN A 102 -23.26 9.59 -9.91
C GLN A 102 -23.78 9.95 -8.51
N ARG A 103 -24.76 9.23 -7.97
CA ARG A 103 -25.28 9.44 -6.60
C ARG A 103 -24.24 9.17 -5.53
N HIS A 104 -23.33 8.24 -5.79
CA HIS A 104 -22.30 7.79 -4.87
C HIS A 104 -20.92 8.43 -5.11
N ARG A 105 -20.80 9.34 -6.08
CA ARG A 105 -19.54 10.04 -6.38
C ARG A 105 -19.46 11.37 -5.66
N PRO A 106 -18.28 11.75 -5.16
CA PRO A 106 -18.07 13.09 -4.62
C PRO A 106 -18.05 14.12 -5.74
N THR A 107 -18.29 15.37 -5.38
CA THR A 107 -18.09 16.51 -6.26
C THR A 107 -16.61 16.72 -6.49
N LEU A 108 -16.18 16.78 -7.75
CA LEU A 108 -14.79 16.94 -8.12
C LEU A 108 -14.48 18.39 -8.49
N ALA A 109 -13.44 18.94 -7.91
CA ALA A 109 -12.81 20.18 -8.35
C ALA A 109 -11.65 19.86 -9.31
N GLN A 110 -11.57 20.61 -10.41
CA GLN A 110 -10.41 20.58 -11.29
C GLN A 110 -9.31 21.47 -10.71
N GLU A 111 -8.14 20.89 -10.48
CA GLU A 111 -6.98 21.59 -9.95
C GLU A 111 -5.72 21.16 -10.71
N ARG A 112 -4.92 22.12 -11.18
CA ARG A 112 -3.61 21.86 -11.83
C ARG A 112 -3.67 20.75 -12.89
N HIS A 113 -4.70 20.76 -13.73
CA HIS A 113 -4.97 19.72 -14.75
C HIS A 113 -5.27 18.33 -14.19
N GLY A 114 -5.43 18.20 -12.88
CA GLY A 114 -5.90 17.02 -12.19
C GLY A 114 -7.27 17.22 -11.55
N VAL A 115 -7.62 16.33 -10.65
CA VAL A 115 -8.90 16.33 -9.94
C VAL A 115 -8.71 16.11 -8.45
N LYS A 116 -9.52 16.79 -7.64
CA LYS A 116 -9.57 16.63 -6.18
C LYS A 116 -11.03 16.59 -5.71
N ALA A 117 -11.31 15.74 -4.72
CA ALA A 117 -12.57 15.71 -3.97
C ALA A 117 -12.38 16.23 -2.54
N PRO A 118 -13.40 16.84 -1.90
CA PRO A 118 -13.37 17.18 -0.48
C PRO A 118 -13.33 15.92 0.39
N LEU A 119 -12.41 15.86 1.37
CA LEU A 119 -12.25 14.68 2.24
C LEU A 119 -13.52 14.40 3.06
N VAL A 120 -14.17 15.43 3.59
CA VAL A 120 -15.42 15.30 4.36
C VAL A 120 -16.50 14.62 3.54
N GLN A 121 -16.71 15.03 2.28
CA GLN A 121 -17.70 14.43 1.38
C GLN A 121 -17.32 12.98 1.03
N CYS A 122 -16.04 12.72 0.76
CA CYS A 122 -15.53 11.39 0.50
C CYS A 122 -15.78 10.42 1.65
N LEU A 123 -15.54 10.86 2.88
CA LEU A 123 -15.78 10.08 4.08
C LEU A 123 -17.28 9.89 4.35
N SER A 124 -18.10 10.93 4.19
CA SER A 124 -19.55 10.85 4.32
C SER A 124 -20.14 9.74 3.43
N LEU A 125 -19.87 9.80 2.14
CA LEU A 125 -20.33 8.78 1.17
C LEU A 125 -19.82 7.38 1.51
N THR A 126 -18.55 7.26 1.91
CA THR A 126 -17.94 5.97 2.23
C THR A 126 -18.51 5.35 3.50
N LEU A 127 -18.68 6.15 4.54
CA LEU A 127 -19.20 5.71 5.83
C LEU A 127 -20.67 5.35 5.72
N THR A 128 -21.50 6.19 5.09
CA THR A 128 -22.93 5.92 4.85
C THR A 128 -23.11 4.57 4.14
N GLU A 129 -22.41 4.37 3.02
CA GLU A 129 -22.49 3.10 2.28
C GLU A 129 -21.93 1.91 3.09
N ARG A 130 -20.91 2.12 3.95
CA ARG A 130 -20.38 1.09 4.83
C ARG A 130 -21.38 0.70 5.92
N LEU A 131 -22.04 1.66 6.54
CA LEU A 131 -23.05 1.42 7.59
C LEU A 131 -24.23 0.60 7.07
N GLN A 132 -24.68 0.81 5.84
CA GLN A 132 -25.71 0.02 5.17
C GLN A 132 -25.36 -1.48 5.03
N HIS A 133 -24.06 -1.82 5.05
CA HIS A 133 -23.57 -3.19 4.96
C HIS A 133 -23.14 -3.80 6.31
N MET A 134 -23.34 -3.09 7.40
CA MET A 134 -23.12 -3.60 8.76
C MET A 134 -24.44 -4.17 9.32
N ASP A 135 -24.33 -5.32 9.97
CA ASP A 135 -25.51 -5.87 10.66
C ASP A 135 -25.71 -5.15 12.00
N LEU A 136 -26.56 -4.15 11.99
CA LEU A 136 -26.91 -3.34 13.15
C LEU A 136 -28.21 -3.81 13.83
N SER A 137 -28.75 -4.96 13.45
CA SER A 137 -30.04 -5.46 13.96
C SER A 137 -30.04 -5.74 15.47
N GLY A 138 -28.87 -6.00 16.06
CA GLY A 138 -28.71 -6.25 17.51
C GLY A 138 -28.58 -4.97 18.36
N LEU A 139 -28.49 -3.79 17.75
CA LEU A 139 -28.34 -2.52 18.47
C LEU A 139 -29.71 -1.86 18.75
N ASP A 140 -29.81 -1.14 19.86
CA ASP A 140 -30.92 -0.23 20.11
C ASP A 140 -30.90 0.92 19.11
N GLN A 141 -32.04 1.19 18.50
CA GLN A 141 -32.17 2.14 17.40
C GLN A 141 -32.12 3.61 17.86
N GLY A 142 -32.23 3.90 19.16
CA GLY A 142 -32.12 5.25 19.72
C GLY A 142 -30.68 5.60 20.08
N GLY A 143 -30.17 6.77 19.67
CA GLY A 143 -28.91 7.31 20.17
C GLY A 143 -27.63 6.59 19.74
N MET A 144 -27.60 5.98 18.54
CA MET A 144 -26.40 5.33 18.03
C MET A 144 -25.25 6.32 17.83
N GLN A 145 -24.10 6.00 18.40
CA GLN A 145 -22.83 6.69 18.20
C GLN A 145 -21.99 5.95 17.17
N VAL A 146 -21.50 6.68 16.16
CA VAL A 146 -20.61 6.14 15.14
C VAL A 146 -19.22 6.71 15.34
N VAL A 147 -18.21 5.83 15.46
CA VAL A 147 -16.81 6.20 15.59
C VAL A 147 -16.02 5.52 14.48
N PHE A 148 -15.06 6.22 13.88
CA PHE A 148 -14.26 5.63 12.81
C PHE A 148 -12.77 5.96 12.89
N LYS A 149 -11.97 5.13 12.22
CA LYS A 149 -10.54 5.35 12.00
C LYS A 149 -10.24 5.39 10.51
N VAL A 150 -9.42 6.32 10.08
CA VAL A 150 -9.02 6.49 8.69
C VAL A 150 -7.51 6.71 8.58
N GLY A 151 -6.88 6.06 7.59
CA GLY A 151 -5.53 6.35 7.17
C GLY A 151 -5.56 7.08 5.83
N TRP A 152 -4.66 8.04 5.63
CA TRP A 152 -4.49 8.69 4.35
C TRP A 152 -3.01 8.76 3.97
N GLY A 153 -2.73 9.06 2.72
CA GLY A 153 -1.37 9.20 2.26
C GLY A 153 -1.28 9.59 0.80
N LEU A 154 -0.07 9.67 0.33
CA LEU A 154 0.23 10.10 -1.04
C LEU A 154 1.44 9.36 -1.57
N ASP A 155 1.46 9.19 -2.90
CA ASP A 155 2.57 8.56 -3.60
C ASP A 155 2.66 9.10 -5.03
N GLY A 156 3.89 9.19 -5.53
CA GLY A 156 4.18 9.52 -6.92
C GLY A 156 4.41 8.25 -7.75
N SER A 157 3.77 8.15 -8.89
CA SER A 157 4.06 7.09 -9.85
C SER A 157 4.58 7.66 -11.17
N GLY A 158 5.66 7.05 -11.67
CA GLY A 158 6.26 7.36 -12.96
C GLY A 158 5.89 6.37 -14.06
N GLU A 159 6.49 6.56 -15.24
CA GLU A 159 6.39 5.67 -16.40
C GLU A 159 4.96 5.48 -16.96
N HIS A 160 4.11 6.48 -16.78
CA HIS A 160 2.84 6.49 -17.48
C HIS A 160 3.05 6.82 -18.96
N SER A 161 2.25 6.19 -19.82
CA SER A 161 2.27 6.50 -21.26
C SER A 161 1.93 7.96 -21.48
N ASP A 162 2.74 8.64 -22.29
CA ASP A 162 2.45 9.98 -22.76
C ASP A 162 1.48 9.87 -23.93
N TYR A 163 0.27 10.39 -23.74
CA TYR A 163 -0.73 10.39 -24.80
C TYR A 163 -0.64 11.70 -25.56
N ASN A 164 -0.57 11.65 -26.91
CA ASN A 164 -0.76 12.80 -27.79
C ASN A 164 -2.20 13.33 -27.60
N GLN A 165 -2.35 14.16 -26.59
CA GLN A 165 -3.60 14.82 -26.29
C GLN A 165 -3.64 16.18 -27.01
N LEU A 166 -4.83 16.61 -27.41
CA LEU A 166 -5.05 17.91 -28.06
C LEU A 166 -4.86 19.11 -27.09
N THR A 167 -4.19 18.90 -25.97
CA THR A 167 -3.97 19.95 -24.98
C THR A 167 -2.92 20.95 -25.46
N LYS A 168 -3.25 22.23 -25.40
CA LYS A 168 -2.35 23.34 -25.74
C LYS A 168 -1.26 23.59 -24.71
N VAL A 169 -1.21 22.84 -23.60
CA VAL A 169 -0.27 23.03 -22.50
C VAL A 169 0.66 21.82 -22.43
N SER A 170 1.93 22.03 -22.65
CA SER A 170 2.95 20.99 -22.48
C SER A 170 3.28 20.83 -21.00
N PHE A 171 2.65 19.91 -20.31
CA PHE A 171 3.07 19.45 -19.01
C PHE A 171 3.27 17.93 -19.03
N ASN A 172 4.16 17.46 -18.16
CA ASN A 172 4.55 16.06 -18.14
C ASN A 172 3.41 15.20 -17.57
N THR A 173 2.76 14.41 -18.40
CA THR A 173 1.71 13.46 -18.02
C THR A 173 2.24 12.07 -17.68
N THR A 174 3.55 11.85 -17.81
CA THR A 174 4.19 10.56 -17.51
C THR A 174 4.38 10.32 -16.00
N GLN A 175 4.19 11.34 -15.20
CA GLN A 175 4.28 11.28 -13.74
C GLN A 175 2.96 11.72 -13.12
N ILE A 176 2.51 10.96 -12.13
CA ILE A 176 1.24 11.20 -11.44
C ILE A 176 1.50 11.20 -9.95
N MET A 177 1.00 12.21 -9.25
CA MET A 177 0.85 12.20 -7.81
C MET A 177 -0.58 11.77 -7.47
N SER A 178 -0.73 10.76 -6.67
CA SER A 178 -1.99 10.28 -6.13
C SER A 178 -2.08 10.54 -4.64
N VAL A 179 -3.23 11.06 -4.19
CA VAL A 179 -3.56 11.19 -2.76
C VAL A 179 -4.78 10.34 -2.49
N CYS A 180 -4.71 9.54 -1.46
CA CYS A 180 -5.73 8.54 -1.17
C CYS A 180 -6.03 8.44 0.33
N PHE A 181 -7.17 7.85 0.65
CA PHE A 181 -7.53 7.47 2.01
C PHE A 181 -8.04 6.03 2.05
N ALA A 182 -7.98 5.42 3.23
CA ALA A 182 -8.53 4.09 3.47
C ALA A 182 -9.25 4.09 4.83
N LEU A 183 -10.52 3.71 4.82
CA LEU A 183 -11.28 3.49 6.04
C LEU A 183 -10.72 2.24 6.73
N LYS A 184 -10.31 2.37 7.99
CA LYS A 184 -9.64 1.31 8.75
C LYS A 184 -10.62 0.55 9.64
N GLU A 185 -11.46 1.28 10.34
CA GLU A 185 -12.40 0.73 11.30
C GLU A 185 -13.65 1.62 11.39
N VAL A 186 -14.80 1.01 11.60
CA VAL A 186 -16.04 1.68 11.95
C VAL A 186 -16.64 0.93 13.12
N GLU A 187 -16.93 1.64 14.18
CA GLU A 187 -17.59 1.14 15.38
C GLU A 187 -18.92 1.87 15.53
N VAL A 188 -19.99 1.10 15.71
CA VAL A 188 -21.32 1.62 16.03
C VAL A 188 -21.71 1.12 17.41
N LYS A 189 -22.02 2.02 18.31
CA LYS A 189 -22.37 1.75 19.71
C LYS A 189 -23.72 2.33 20.03
N ASP A 190 -24.57 1.54 20.69
CA ASP A 190 -25.85 2.00 21.23
C ASP A 190 -25.72 2.56 22.66
N GLU A 191 -26.81 3.14 23.18
CA GLU A 191 -26.85 3.70 24.54
C GLU A 191 -26.66 2.66 25.64
N ARG A 192 -26.94 1.37 25.36
CA ARG A 192 -26.72 0.25 26.31
C ARG A 192 -25.28 -0.23 26.33
N GLY A 193 -24.44 0.28 25.44
CA GLY A 193 -23.04 -0.09 25.32
C GLY A 193 -22.80 -1.32 24.45
N ALA A 194 -23.82 -1.85 23.74
CA ALA A 194 -23.60 -2.87 22.72
C ALA A 194 -22.86 -2.27 21.52
N VAL A 195 -21.92 -3.03 20.94
CA VAL A 195 -20.99 -2.54 19.92
C VAL A 195 -21.00 -3.48 18.72
N VAL A 196 -21.10 -2.91 17.53
CA VAL A 196 -20.83 -3.60 16.25
C VAL A 196 -19.65 -2.94 15.58
N THR A 197 -18.63 -3.73 15.26
CA THR A 197 -17.38 -3.24 14.67
C THR A 197 -17.15 -3.84 13.30
N TRP A 198 -16.86 -2.98 12.32
CA TRP A 198 -16.27 -3.37 11.05
C TRP A 198 -14.79 -2.96 11.02
N SER A 199 -13.92 -3.86 10.55
CA SER A 199 -12.50 -3.56 10.39
C SER A 199 -11.99 -3.96 9.01
N SER A 200 -11.20 -3.10 8.41
CA SER A 200 -10.51 -3.39 7.15
C SER A 200 -9.49 -4.53 7.28
N SER A 201 -8.98 -4.80 8.48
CA SER A 201 -8.02 -5.88 8.73
C SER A 201 -8.62 -7.27 8.42
N THR A 202 -9.92 -7.45 8.70
CA THR A 202 -10.65 -8.66 8.32
C THR A 202 -10.94 -8.74 6.83
N ALA A 203 -10.97 -7.58 6.17
CA ALA A 203 -11.27 -7.43 4.74
C ALA A 203 -10.04 -7.48 3.84
N GLY A 204 -8.83 -7.50 4.41
CA GLY A 204 -7.57 -7.28 3.73
C GLY A 204 -7.29 -5.78 3.58
N ALA A 205 -6.87 -5.14 4.67
CA ALA A 205 -6.62 -3.71 4.80
C ALA A 205 -5.80 -3.10 3.67
N ASN A 206 -4.82 -3.84 3.17
CA ASN A 206 -3.85 -3.38 2.18
C ASN A 206 -4.23 -3.73 0.74
N LYS A 207 -5.49 -4.03 0.47
CA LYS A 207 -5.96 -4.21 -0.90
C LYS A 207 -6.23 -2.85 -1.54
N PRO A 208 -5.84 -2.65 -2.80
CA PRO A 208 -6.09 -1.40 -3.52
C PRO A 208 -7.57 -1.03 -3.59
N GLN A 209 -8.46 -2.02 -3.47
CA GLN A 209 -9.91 -1.79 -3.45
C GLN A 209 -10.39 -1.09 -2.16
N ASN A 210 -9.65 -1.20 -1.05
CA ASN A 210 -9.97 -0.49 0.20
C ASN A 210 -9.36 0.92 0.24
N THR A 211 -8.53 1.27 -0.76
CA THR A 211 -7.88 2.57 -0.89
C THR A 211 -8.65 3.41 -1.89
N ARG A 212 -9.18 4.54 -1.45
CA ARG A 212 -10.02 5.42 -2.27
C ARG A 212 -9.25 6.67 -2.67
N PRO A 213 -9.39 7.14 -3.92
CA PRO A 213 -8.73 8.36 -4.35
C PRO A 213 -9.34 9.59 -3.68
N LEU A 214 -8.49 10.54 -3.29
CA LEU A 214 -8.85 11.88 -2.86
C LEU A 214 -8.44 12.92 -3.90
N ALA A 215 -7.25 12.73 -4.51
CA ALA A 215 -6.78 13.58 -5.59
C ALA A 215 -5.85 12.81 -6.54
N LEU A 216 -5.86 13.21 -7.82
CA LEU A 216 -4.94 12.74 -8.85
C LEU A 216 -4.41 13.94 -9.64
N PHE A 217 -3.11 14.11 -9.71
CA PHE A 217 -2.46 15.22 -10.41
C PHE A 217 -1.43 14.72 -11.44
N PRO A 218 -1.36 15.32 -12.65
CA PRO A 218 -0.29 15.06 -13.60
C PRO A 218 0.97 15.82 -13.18
N ALA A 219 1.62 15.38 -12.11
CA ALA A 219 2.78 16.06 -11.57
C ALA A 219 3.73 15.06 -10.91
N LYS A 220 5.01 15.42 -10.92
CA LYS A 220 6.00 14.77 -10.04
C LYS A 220 5.83 15.29 -8.62
N GLU A 221 5.99 14.40 -7.67
CA GLU A 221 6.14 14.79 -6.27
C GLU A 221 7.37 15.72 -6.11
N SER A 222 7.11 16.98 -5.86
CA SER A 222 8.16 17.98 -5.59
C SER A 222 7.88 18.69 -4.28
N PRO A 223 8.92 19.19 -3.58
CA PRO A 223 8.74 19.95 -2.34
C PRO A 223 7.79 21.13 -2.50
N GLU A 224 7.84 21.83 -3.65
CA GLU A 224 7.00 22.99 -3.95
C GLU A 224 5.51 22.61 -4.04
N LEU A 225 5.21 21.53 -4.78
CA LEU A 225 3.85 21.00 -4.89
C LEU A 225 3.33 20.54 -3.53
N LEU A 226 4.16 19.82 -2.78
CA LEU A 226 3.79 19.30 -1.46
C LEU A 226 3.58 20.43 -0.45
N ALA A 227 4.43 21.47 -0.46
CA ALA A 227 4.29 22.64 0.42
C ALA A 227 2.97 23.41 0.20
N GLU A 228 2.44 23.40 -1.02
CA GLU A 228 1.13 24.01 -1.30
C GLU A 228 -0.04 23.06 -0.95
N PHE A 229 0.12 21.78 -1.26
CA PHE A 229 -0.99 20.82 -1.22
C PHE A 229 -1.24 20.23 0.19
N ILE A 230 -0.16 19.88 0.91
CA ILE A 230 -0.27 19.18 2.21
C ILE A 230 -1.04 20.00 3.26
N PRO A 231 -0.76 21.31 3.47
CA PRO A 231 -1.51 22.10 4.46
C PRO A 231 -3.01 22.13 4.20
N ARG A 232 -3.43 22.09 2.93
CA ARG A 232 -4.85 22.07 2.55
C ARG A 232 -5.53 20.76 2.91
N VAL A 233 -4.86 19.62 2.72
CA VAL A 233 -5.38 18.32 3.14
C VAL A 233 -5.38 18.20 4.66
N GLU A 234 -4.33 18.66 5.32
CA GLU A 234 -4.26 18.67 6.79
C GLU A 234 -5.35 19.55 7.43
N ALA A 235 -5.74 20.66 6.80
CA ALA A 235 -6.87 21.48 7.24
C ALA A 235 -8.19 20.68 7.17
N GLU A 236 -8.45 19.97 6.06
CA GLU A 236 -9.62 19.08 5.93
C GLU A 236 -9.57 17.92 6.95
N VAL A 237 -8.40 17.36 7.21
CA VAL A 237 -8.20 16.34 8.26
C VAL A 237 -8.52 16.87 9.65
N ASN A 238 -8.12 18.11 9.95
CA ASN A 238 -8.41 18.74 11.23
C ASN A 238 -9.90 19.06 11.39
N GLU A 239 -10.59 19.49 10.32
CA GLU A 239 -12.04 19.63 10.29
C GLU A 239 -12.73 18.29 10.61
N VAL A 240 -12.34 17.21 9.95
CA VAL A 240 -12.86 15.85 10.22
C VAL A 240 -12.64 15.42 11.67
N LYS A 241 -11.50 15.75 12.27
CA LYS A 241 -11.21 15.41 13.67
C LYS A 241 -12.04 16.23 14.66
N SER A 242 -12.27 17.52 14.38
CA SER A 242 -12.97 18.43 15.30
C SER A 242 -14.49 18.34 15.17
N GLU A 243 -15.01 18.26 13.96
CA GLU A 243 -16.44 18.35 13.68
C GLU A 243 -17.08 16.98 13.39
N GLY A 244 -16.28 15.97 13.07
CA GLY A 244 -16.78 14.69 12.61
C GLY A 244 -17.31 14.76 11.16
N VAL A 245 -18.07 13.75 10.77
CA VAL A 245 -18.61 13.60 9.42
C VAL A 245 -20.10 13.22 9.50
N LYS A 246 -20.95 13.95 8.80
CA LYS A 246 -22.38 13.61 8.68
C LYS A 246 -22.53 12.32 7.88
N VAL A 247 -23.27 11.37 8.41
CA VAL A 247 -23.53 10.05 7.81
C VAL A 247 -25.00 9.68 7.99
N GLU A 248 -25.50 8.87 7.07
CA GLU A 248 -26.82 8.28 7.15
C GLU A 248 -26.68 6.83 7.62
N ILE A 249 -27.30 6.49 8.77
CA ILE A 249 -27.30 5.12 9.31
C ILE A 249 -28.39 4.28 8.64
N LYS A 250 -29.56 4.88 8.46
CA LYS A 250 -30.72 4.33 7.75
C LYS A 250 -31.34 5.42 6.91
N GLU A 251 -32.17 5.04 5.96
CA GLU A 251 -32.85 5.97 5.06
C GLU A 251 -33.55 7.08 5.87
N GLY A 252 -33.06 8.32 5.71
CA GLY A 252 -33.57 9.51 6.39
C GLY A 252 -33.09 9.72 7.84
N GLU A 253 -32.23 8.86 8.40
CA GLU A 253 -31.68 8.99 9.76
C GLU A 253 -30.21 9.43 9.72
N GLU A 254 -29.96 10.73 9.86
CA GLU A 254 -28.61 11.29 9.88
C GLU A 254 -28.02 11.35 11.29
N THR A 255 -26.72 11.09 11.41
CA THR A 255 -25.92 11.32 12.62
C THR A 255 -24.54 11.88 12.25
N VAL A 256 -23.76 12.25 13.28
CA VAL A 256 -22.38 12.68 13.10
C VAL A 256 -21.44 11.57 13.56
N ALA A 257 -20.72 10.99 12.62
CA ALA A 257 -19.65 10.03 12.92
C ALA A 257 -18.40 10.77 13.41
N GLN A 258 -17.84 10.33 14.54
CA GLN A 258 -16.67 10.92 15.15
C GLN A 258 -15.39 10.22 14.71
N CYS A 259 -14.38 10.99 14.35
CA CYS A 259 -13.08 10.46 13.95
C CYS A 259 -12.18 10.24 15.18
N SER A 260 -11.96 8.99 15.57
CA SER A 260 -11.06 8.66 16.69
C SER A 260 -9.57 8.67 16.28
N LYS A 261 -9.27 8.37 15.02
CA LYS A 261 -7.90 8.40 14.49
C LYS A 261 -7.92 8.74 13.01
N CYS A 262 -7.27 9.84 12.64
CA CYS A 262 -6.97 10.17 11.24
C CYS A 262 -5.46 10.35 11.10
N SER A 263 -4.79 9.42 10.43
CA SER A 263 -3.33 9.36 10.37
C SER A 263 -2.81 9.41 8.93
N MET A 264 -1.74 10.18 8.68
CA MET A 264 -0.96 10.11 7.46
C MET A 264 -0.02 8.89 7.57
N SER A 265 -0.48 7.72 7.16
CA SER A 265 0.25 6.46 7.34
C SER A 265 0.65 5.79 6.02
N MET A 266 -0.03 6.09 4.93
CA MET A 266 0.23 5.48 3.62
C MET A 266 1.23 6.34 2.82
N VAL A 267 2.46 6.45 3.32
CA VAL A 267 3.55 7.19 2.69
C VAL A 267 4.82 6.35 2.68
N ASP A 268 5.56 6.38 1.57
CA ASP A 268 6.81 5.67 1.45
C ASP A 268 7.97 6.38 2.19
N GLY A 269 9.12 5.70 2.31
CA GLY A 269 10.26 6.26 3.05
C GLY A 269 10.89 7.48 2.38
N LYS A 270 10.81 7.61 1.06
CA LYS A 270 11.27 8.78 0.30
C LYS A 270 10.33 9.95 0.55
N MET A 271 9.02 9.70 0.50
CA MET A 271 7.99 10.69 0.77
C MET A 271 8.09 11.20 2.22
N VAL A 272 8.29 10.31 3.21
CA VAL A 272 8.54 10.69 4.61
C VAL A 272 9.74 11.64 4.68
N SER A 273 10.87 11.31 4.04
CA SER A 273 12.05 12.16 4.04
C SER A 273 11.80 13.51 3.35
N THR A 274 11.01 13.54 2.27
CA THR A 274 10.63 14.76 1.56
C THR A 274 9.71 15.64 2.41
N LEU A 275 8.69 15.07 3.03
CA LEU A 275 7.74 15.80 3.88
C LEU A 275 8.39 16.35 5.15
N LEU A 276 9.32 15.61 5.73
CA LEU A 276 10.12 16.05 6.87
C LEU A 276 11.28 16.98 6.47
N ASN A 277 11.50 17.17 5.18
CA ASN A 277 12.62 17.92 4.62
C ASN A 277 13.97 17.48 5.21
N CYS A 278 14.17 16.17 5.28
CA CYS A 278 15.31 15.51 5.89
C CYS A 278 16.12 14.74 4.84
N GLY A 279 17.44 14.93 4.83
CA GLY A 279 18.32 14.20 3.91
C GLY A 279 18.49 12.73 4.30
N GLY A 280 18.56 11.85 3.29
CA GLY A 280 18.55 10.40 3.44
C GLY A 280 19.78 9.77 4.15
N ALA A 281 20.77 10.56 4.54
CA ALA A 281 21.95 10.06 5.28
C ALA A 281 21.71 9.93 6.80
N PHE A 282 20.58 10.45 7.30
CA PHE A 282 20.23 10.44 8.72
C PHE A 282 18.90 9.71 8.94
N CYS A 283 18.78 9.04 10.06
CA CYS A 283 17.51 8.47 10.48
C CYS A 283 16.50 9.57 10.77
N THR A 284 15.29 9.47 10.22
CA THR A 284 14.22 10.43 10.51
C THR A 284 13.63 10.29 11.91
N MET A 285 13.97 9.22 12.65
CA MET A 285 13.45 8.90 13.98
C MET A 285 14.42 9.31 15.09
N CYS A 286 15.71 8.90 15.01
CA CYS A 286 16.70 9.14 16.06
C CYS A 286 17.82 10.09 15.64
N ALA A 287 17.71 10.78 14.53
CA ALA A 287 18.71 11.73 14.05
C ALA A 287 20.14 11.17 13.82
N LYS A 288 20.36 9.88 14.04
CA LYS A 288 21.67 9.26 13.89
C LYS A 288 22.07 9.15 12.43
N SER A 289 23.33 9.43 12.16
CA SER A 289 23.97 9.21 10.87
C SER A 289 24.18 7.71 10.62
N GLN A 290 24.42 7.36 9.36
CA GLN A 290 24.71 5.98 9.00
C GLN A 290 25.95 5.40 9.74
N ALA A 291 26.97 6.23 10.01
CA ALA A 291 28.14 5.80 10.78
C ALA A 291 27.79 5.48 12.24
N GLU A 292 27.00 6.33 12.90
CA GLU A 292 26.53 6.09 14.26
C GLU A 292 25.61 4.87 14.35
N CYS A 293 24.79 4.63 13.32
CA CYS A 293 23.94 3.44 13.25
C CYS A 293 24.71 2.12 13.14
N HIS A 294 25.99 2.20 12.79
CA HIS A 294 26.89 1.05 12.64
C HIS A 294 27.98 0.98 13.74
N ASP A 295 27.92 1.88 14.70
CA ASP A 295 28.84 1.91 15.83
C ASP A 295 28.37 0.96 16.94
N PRO A 296 29.21 -0.03 17.37
CA PRO A 296 28.84 -1.02 18.40
C PRO A 296 28.45 -0.40 19.73
N GLU A 297 29.13 0.68 20.17
CA GLU A 297 28.83 1.34 21.44
C GLU A 297 27.47 2.02 21.39
N THR A 298 27.17 2.72 20.29
CA THR A 298 25.85 3.34 20.04
C THR A 298 24.73 2.29 19.98
N ILE A 299 24.98 1.16 19.31
CA ILE A 299 24.00 0.05 19.24
C ILE A 299 23.79 -0.53 20.65
N GLN A 300 24.86 -0.71 21.42
CA GLN A 300 24.77 -1.24 22.77
C GLN A 300 24.03 -0.30 23.73
N ALA A 301 24.21 1.01 23.61
CA ALA A 301 23.47 2.02 24.36
C ALA A 301 21.98 2.04 23.98
N GLY A 302 21.66 1.62 22.76
CA GLY A 302 20.31 1.62 22.19
C GLY A 302 19.96 2.93 21.48
N PHE A 303 18.99 2.83 20.60
CA PHE A 303 18.42 3.96 19.87
C PHE A 303 17.06 4.32 20.46
N VAL A 304 16.73 5.60 20.47
CA VAL A 304 15.45 6.12 20.94
C VAL A 304 14.93 7.10 19.90
N ILE A 305 13.61 7.14 19.70
CA ILE A 305 12.96 8.18 18.90
C ILE A 305 13.06 9.49 19.69
N ASP A 306 13.96 10.36 19.28
CA ASP A 306 14.22 11.66 19.91
C ASP A 306 13.80 12.85 19.01
N ARG A 307 13.28 12.56 17.83
CA ARG A 307 12.83 13.56 16.88
C ARG A 307 11.33 13.75 16.91
N ASP A 308 10.93 15.01 16.70
CA ASP A 308 9.58 15.41 16.34
C ASP A 308 9.61 16.56 15.32
N VAL A 309 8.46 16.83 14.73
CA VAL A 309 8.31 17.86 13.69
C VAL A 309 8.62 19.27 14.24
N ALA A 310 8.28 19.55 15.52
CA ALA A 310 8.54 20.84 16.16
C ALA A 310 10.04 21.11 16.29
N GLY A 311 10.79 20.16 16.85
CA GLY A 311 12.25 20.26 16.97
C GLY A 311 12.96 20.37 15.63
N MET A 312 12.46 19.68 14.59
CA MET A 312 12.99 19.84 13.22
C MET A 312 12.74 21.24 12.66
N ARG A 313 11.60 21.90 13.00
CA ARG A 313 11.34 23.30 12.64
C ARG A 313 12.28 24.24 13.35
N ASP A 314 12.51 24.05 14.64
CA ASP A 314 13.42 24.86 15.42
C ASP A 314 14.84 24.81 14.85
N ILE A 315 15.32 23.61 14.48
CA ILE A 315 16.58 23.44 13.78
C ILE A 315 16.58 24.20 12.45
N ALA A 316 15.52 24.09 11.65
CA ALA A 316 15.41 24.77 10.35
C ALA A 316 15.40 26.30 10.53
N LEU A 317 14.66 26.82 11.50
CA LEU A 317 14.60 28.25 11.82
C LEU A 317 15.94 28.80 12.29
N SER A 318 16.68 28.06 13.12
CA SER A 318 18.02 28.46 13.57
C SER A 318 19.06 28.61 12.45
N LEU A 319 18.78 27.99 11.29
CA LEU A 319 19.65 27.98 10.12
C LEU A 319 19.19 28.97 9.03
N THR A 320 18.09 29.65 9.23
CA THR A 320 17.55 30.59 8.27
C THR A 320 18.10 31.99 8.55
N VAL A 321 18.60 32.69 7.51
CA VAL A 321 19.03 34.10 7.65
C VAL A 321 17.79 34.96 7.84
N PRO A 322 17.68 35.75 8.93
CA PRO A 322 16.47 36.50 9.27
C PRO A 322 15.95 37.41 8.14
N ASP A 323 16.86 38.03 7.39
CA ASP A 323 16.48 39.03 6.38
C ASP A 323 16.12 38.46 5.01
N THR A 324 16.48 37.22 4.70
CA THR A 324 16.31 36.64 3.35
C THR A 324 15.41 35.43 3.32
N GLY A 325 15.10 34.82 4.46
CA GLY A 325 14.34 33.56 4.54
C GLY A 325 15.07 32.35 3.91
N VAL A 326 16.30 32.53 3.46
CA VAL A 326 17.08 31.49 2.78
C VAL A 326 17.96 30.75 3.78
N MET A 327 17.88 29.41 3.79
CA MET A 327 18.79 28.59 4.59
C MET A 327 20.23 28.71 4.09
N VAL A 328 21.14 29.00 4.99
CA VAL A 328 22.58 29.00 4.69
C VAL A 328 23.06 27.57 4.53
N ARG A 329 23.20 27.13 3.29
CA ARG A 329 23.83 25.84 2.95
C ARG A 329 25.35 25.95 2.98
N LYS A 330 25.97 26.02 4.15
CA LYS A 330 27.43 25.86 4.23
C LYS A 330 27.79 24.40 4.08
N LYS A 331 28.66 24.08 3.12
CA LYS A 331 29.25 22.74 2.95
C LYS A 331 30.03 22.43 4.24
N GLY A 332 29.60 21.43 5.01
CA GLY A 332 30.21 21.04 6.30
C GLY A 332 29.23 20.97 7.49
N ASP A 333 28.14 21.74 7.45
CA ASP A 333 27.18 21.81 8.58
C ASP A 333 26.07 20.73 8.56
N TYR A 334 26.16 19.75 7.67
CA TYR A 334 25.11 18.76 7.51
C TYR A 334 24.96 17.86 8.74
N SER A 335 26.08 17.54 9.39
CA SER A 335 26.07 16.73 10.62
C SER A 335 25.53 17.50 11.83
N SER A 336 25.88 18.79 11.97
CA SER A 336 25.36 19.62 13.07
C SER A 336 23.86 19.85 12.99
N ARG A 337 23.28 19.75 11.79
CA ARG A 337 21.85 19.86 11.50
C ARG A 337 21.10 18.52 11.57
N GLN A 338 21.81 17.44 11.86
CA GLN A 338 21.22 16.11 11.91
C GLN A 338 20.41 15.75 10.65
N GLY A 339 20.85 16.23 9.49
CA GLY A 339 20.22 15.99 8.20
C GLY A 339 19.00 16.85 7.88
N VAL A 340 18.60 17.82 8.71
CA VAL A 340 17.51 18.75 8.40
C VAL A 340 17.94 19.67 7.26
N CYS A 341 17.17 19.69 6.18
CA CYS A 341 17.44 20.47 4.97
C CYS A 341 16.56 21.73 4.86
N GLY A 342 15.51 21.81 5.63
CA GLY A 342 14.53 22.91 5.67
C GLY A 342 13.40 22.59 6.64
N ALA A 343 12.44 23.49 6.76
CA ALA A 343 11.27 23.26 7.58
C ALA A 343 10.44 22.07 7.03
N PRO A 344 9.91 21.21 7.90
CA PRO A 344 8.96 20.18 7.49
C PRO A 344 7.77 20.76 6.73
N LEU A 345 7.32 20.04 5.71
CA LEU A 345 6.17 20.42 4.87
C LEU A 345 4.83 19.94 5.43
N THR A 346 4.83 19.28 6.58
CA THR A 346 3.67 18.69 7.25
C THR A 346 3.65 19.07 8.73
N GLU A 347 2.46 19.16 9.30
CA GLU A 347 2.24 19.24 10.76
C GLU A 347 2.16 17.82 11.37
N THR A 348 1.90 16.82 10.55
CA THR A 348 1.77 15.43 11.01
C THR A 348 3.14 14.87 11.42
N ASP A 349 3.23 14.30 12.60
CA ASP A 349 4.46 13.68 13.11
C ASP A 349 4.75 12.35 12.37
N LEU A 350 5.48 12.46 11.26
CA LEU A 350 5.95 11.32 10.48
C LEU A 350 7.28 10.75 10.99
N THR A 351 7.88 11.35 12.01
CA THR A 351 9.15 10.84 12.59
C THR A 351 8.96 9.45 13.20
N LYS A 352 7.74 9.09 13.59
CA LYS A 352 7.34 7.79 14.16
C LYS A 352 6.79 6.80 13.12
N ASN A 353 6.99 7.05 11.82
CA ASN A 353 6.44 6.19 10.78
C ASN A 353 7.48 5.22 10.20
N ILE A 354 7.15 3.92 10.21
CA ILE A 354 7.87 2.89 9.46
C ILE A 354 7.02 2.48 8.26
N PRO A 355 7.43 2.78 7.01
CA PRO A 355 6.77 2.31 5.81
C PRO A 355 6.92 0.80 5.67
N VAL A 356 5.85 0.05 5.93
CA VAL A 356 5.91 -1.42 6.08
C VAL A 356 6.24 -2.13 4.76
N CYS A 357 5.60 -1.75 3.66
CA CYS A 357 5.84 -2.35 2.34
C CYS A 357 7.27 -2.07 1.86
N HIS A 358 7.69 -0.82 1.92
CA HIS A 358 9.04 -0.42 1.53
C HIS A 358 10.11 -1.04 2.44
N SER A 359 9.82 -1.26 3.72
CA SER A 359 10.73 -1.97 4.62
C SER A 359 10.96 -3.42 4.17
N LYS A 360 9.91 -4.14 3.74
CA LYS A 360 10.02 -5.47 3.14
C LYS A 360 10.94 -5.47 1.93
N ILE A 361 10.72 -4.53 1.02
CA ILE A 361 11.51 -4.38 -0.21
C ILE A 361 12.96 -4.04 0.11
N ARG A 362 13.20 -3.09 1.02
CA ARG A 362 14.53 -2.59 1.37
C ARG A 362 15.35 -3.61 2.15
N VAL A 363 14.74 -4.37 3.07
CA VAL A 363 15.42 -5.45 3.79
C VAL A 363 15.90 -6.51 2.81
N PHE A 364 15.03 -6.96 1.90
CA PHE A 364 15.44 -7.94 0.88
C PHE A 364 16.55 -7.39 -0.03
N SER A 365 16.38 -6.16 -0.54
CA SER A 365 17.37 -5.53 -1.43
C SER A 365 18.72 -5.37 -0.73
N TRP A 366 18.71 -5.00 0.55
CA TRP A 366 19.92 -4.85 1.34
C TRP A 366 20.64 -6.19 1.56
N VAL A 367 19.91 -7.26 1.90
CA VAL A 367 20.47 -8.62 2.06
C VAL A 367 21.06 -9.11 0.74
N PHE A 368 20.35 -8.93 -0.36
CA PHE A 368 20.83 -9.31 -1.69
C PHE A 368 22.14 -8.57 -2.02
N GLU A 369 22.14 -7.25 -1.86
CA GLU A 369 23.33 -6.42 -2.13
C GLU A 369 24.50 -6.78 -1.21
N LEU A 370 24.24 -7.01 0.09
CA LEU A 370 25.27 -7.48 1.05
C LEU A 370 25.92 -8.79 0.57
N THR A 371 25.10 -9.74 0.12
CA THR A 371 25.58 -11.02 -0.42
C THR A 371 26.45 -10.81 -1.66
N VAL A 372 25.99 -10.02 -2.63
CA VAL A 372 26.76 -9.73 -3.86
C VAL A 372 28.09 -9.05 -3.53
N ARG A 373 28.09 -8.09 -2.60
CA ARG A 373 29.30 -7.37 -2.18
C ARG A 373 30.28 -8.27 -1.47
N GLU A 374 29.81 -9.16 -0.63
CA GLU A 374 30.68 -10.16 0.01
C GLU A 374 31.34 -11.09 -1.04
N LEU A 375 30.57 -11.57 -2.01
CA LEU A 375 31.06 -12.46 -3.08
C LEU A 375 31.99 -11.77 -4.08
N SER A 376 31.85 -10.46 -4.25
CA SER A 376 32.70 -9.65 -5.13
C SER A 376 33.84 -8.96 -4.39
N HIS A 377 33.95 -9.13 -3.07
CA HIS A 377 34.88 -8.44 -2.19
C HIS A 377 34.78 -6.90 -2.26
N GLN A 378 33.66 -6.37 -2.75
CA GLN A 378 33.41 -4.93 -2.79
C GLN A 378 32.68 -4.46 -1.51
N LYS A 379 33.34 -3.62 -0.75
CA LYS A 379 32.76 -2.99 0.44
C LYS A 379 31.91 -1.79 0.05
N TRP A 380 30.89 -1.45 0.86
CA TRP A 380 30.25 -0.15 0.72
C TRP A 380 31.26 0.97 0.97
N ALA A 381 31.26 1.97 0.08
CA ALA A 381 32.03 3.17 0.33
C ALA A 381 31.42 3.89 1.55
N THR A 382 32.12 3.93 2.66
CA THR A 382 31.81 4.85 3.75
C THR A 382 32.15 6.27 3.26
N THR A 383 31.24 7.21 3.47
CA THR A 383 31.21 8.55 2.87
C THR A 383 32.46 9.43 3.14
N SER A 384 33.36 9.03 4.02
CA SER A 384 34.56 9.78 4.34
C SER A 384 35.76 9.51 3.42
N ASN A 385 35.85 8.36 2.76
CA ASN A 385 37.08 7.94 2.07
C ASN A 385 36.96 7.71 0.55
N GLY A 386 35.78 7.91 -0.05
CA GLY A 386 35.60 7.91 -1.50
C GLY A 386 36.30 6.76 -2.24
N VAL A 387 36.19 5.52 -1.72
CA VAL A 387 36.83 4.36 -2.36
C VAL A 387 36.28 4.22 -3.78
N ARG A 388 37.13 4.51 -4.77
CA ARG A 388 36.83 4.21 -6.16
C ARG A 388 37.34 2.82 -6.46
N TYR A 389 36.43 1.95 -6.89
CA TYR A 389 36.81 0.63 -7.36
C TYR A 389 37.33 0.71 -8.79
N GLU A 390 38.36 -0.07 -9.08
CA GLU A 390 38.88 -0.25 -10.42
C GLU A 390 37.83 -0.88 -11.35
N LYS A 391 38.05 -0.79 -12.65
CA LYS A 391 37.10 -1.28 -13.65
C LYS A 391 36.83 -2.78 -13.50
N GLU A 392 37.88 -3.55 -13.26
CA GLU A 392 37.84 -5.01 -13.08
C GLU A 392 37.02 -5.40 -11.85
N GLU A 393 37.15 -4.66 -10.75
CA GLU A 393 36.38 -4.87 -9.52
C GLU A 393 34.89 -4.56 -9.76
N ASN A 394 34.57 -3.51 -10.49
CA ASN A 394 33.20 -3.16 -10.86
C ASN A 394 32.59 -4.20 -11.82
N ASP A 395 33.38 -4.77 -12.73
CA ASP A 395 32.90 -5.81 -13.64
C ASP A 395 32.68 -7.13 -12.90
N LEU A 396 33.52 -7.47 -11.90
CA LEU A 396 33.28 -8.60 -11.01
C LEU A 396 31.97 -8.44 -10.20
N TYR A 397 31.72 -7.22 -9.67
CA TYR A 397 30.47 -6.94 -8.97
C TYR A 397 29.24 -7.16 -9.85
N LYS A 398 29.26 -6.65 -11.10
CA LYS A 398 28.17 -6.84 -12.06
C LYS A 398 27.97 -8.32 -12.40
N LEU A 399 29.07 -9.08 -12.59
CA LEU A 399 29.01 -10.49 -12.83
C LEU A 399 28.35 -11.23 -11.65
N LYS A 400 28.80 -10.96 -10.42
CA LYS A 400 28.21 -11.56 -9.21
C LYS A 400 26.76 -11.14 -8.99
N TRP A 401 26.40 -9.90 -9.36
CA TRP A 401 25.01 -9.45 -9.35
C TRP A 401 24.12 -10.33 -10.22
N GLU A 402 24.49 -10.54 -11.48
CA GLU A 402 23.70 -11.37 -12.41
C GLU A 402 23.71 -12.85 -12.01
N GLU A 403 24.83 -13.40 -11.51
CA GLU A 403 24.90 -14.76 -10.98
C GLU A 403 23.93 -14.99 -9.81
N VAL A 404 23.94 -14.10 -8.81
CA VAL A 404 23.05 -14.21 -7.64
C VAL A 404 21.60 -13.99 -8.05
N LYS A 405 21.32 -13.04 -8.95
CA LYS A 405 19.99 -12.75 -9.48
C LYS A 405 19.38 -13.98 -10.18
N GLU A 406 20.16 -14.63 -11.06
CA GLU A 406 19.72 -15.84 -11.74
C GLU A 406 19.50 -16.99 -10.74
N ALA A 407 20.41 -17.18 -9.79
CA ALA A 407 20.28 -18.20 -8.76
C ALA A 407 19.04 -17.99 -7.86
N VAL A 408 18.73 -16.75 -7.49
CA VAL A 408 17.51 -16.36 -6.75
C VAL A 408 16.27 -16.68 -7.57
N TYR A 409 16.28 -16.39 -8.87
CA TYR A 409 15.17 -16.73 -9.75
C TYR A 409 14.95 -18.24 -9.82
N GLN A 410 16.00 -19.00 -10.06
CA GLN A 410 15.95 -20.45 -10.23
C GLN A 410 15.55 -21.20 -8.93
N LYS A 411 16.03 -20.73 -7.77
CA LYS A 411 15.82 -21.42 -6.49
C LYS A 411 14.56 -20.95 -5.76
N LEU A 412 14.22 -19.64 -5.84
CA LEU A 412 13.16 -19.03 -5.05
C LEU A 412 11.98 -18.55 -5.90
N ALA A 413 12.10 -18.61 -7.23
CA ALA A 413 11.13 -18.03 -8.17
C ALA A 413 10.82 -16.54 -7.84
N ILE A 414 11.86 -15.78 -7.45
CA ILE A 414 11.81 -14.35 -7.23
C ILE A 414 12.49 -13.67 -8.41
N ASN A 415 11.74 -12.85 -9.12
CA ASN A 415 12.29 -12.02 -10.19
C ASN A 415 12.87 -10.75 -9.58
N CYS A 416 14.18 -10.60 -9.63
CA CYS A 416 14.91 -9.42 -9.16
C CYS A 416 15.18 -8.48 -10.34
N GLY A 417 14.90 -7.19 -10.15
CA GLY A 417 15.24 -6.12 -11.10
C GLY A 417 16.71 -5.72 -11.05
N ASN A 418 17.00 -4.55 -11.58
CA ASN A 418 18.32 -3.93 -11.50
C ASN A 418 18.57 -3.34 -10.09
N PRO A 419 19.82 -2.95 -9.76
CA PRO A 419 20.11 -2.24 -8.52
C PRO A 419 19.16 -1.03 -8.32
N GLY A 420 18.45 -1.01 -7.19
CA GLY A 420 17.47 0.03 -6.86
C GLY A 420 16.00 -0.30 -7.16
N GLU A 421 15.71 -1.27 -8.06
CA GLU A 421 14.35 -1.68 -8.45
C GLU A 421 14.12 -3.19 -8.22
N MET A 422 14.61 -3.71 -7.13
CA MET A 422 14.86 -5.13 -6.97
C MET A 422 13.62 -6.03 -6.96
N VAL A 423 12.59 -5.72 -6.19
CA VAL A 423 11.48 -6.66 -5.94
C VAL A 423 10.18 -5.96 -5.54
N THR A 424 9.09 -6.72 -5.54
CA THR A 424 7.79 -6.27 -5.01
C THR A 424 7.60 -6.76 -3.57
N GLY A 425 6.72 -6.12 -2.81
CA GLY A 425 6.38 -6.56 -1.44
C GLY A 425 5.95 -8.03 -1.34
N LYS A 426 5.32 -8.59 -2.39
CA LYS A 426 4.96 -10.02 -2.45
C LYS A 426 6.16 -10.96 -2.50
N SER A 427 7.28 -10.52 -3.01
CA SER A 427 8.52 -11.32 -3.06
C SER A 427 9.11 -11.53 -1.67
N PHE A 428 8.82 -10.65 -0.73
CA PHE A 428 9.29 -10.76 0.65
C PHE A 428 8.77 -12.03 1.34
N GLU A 429 7.54 -12.46 1.08
CA GLU A 429 6.99 -13.68 1.67
C GLU A 429 7.77 -14.94 1.25
N LYS A 430 8.27 -14.96 0.01
CA LYS A 430 9.16 -16.03 -0.47
C LYS A 430 10.56 -15.90 0.11
N PHE A 431 11.06 -14.66 0.22
CA PHE A 431 12.35 -14.37 0.82
C PHE A 431 12.37 -14.76 2.30
N ALA A 432 11.34 -14.41 3.07
CA ALA A 432 11.19 -14.76 4.48
C ALA A 432 10.76 -16.23 4.67
N SER A 433 11.55 -17.17 4.12
CA SER A 433 11.33 -18.62 4.21
C SER A 433 12.63 -19.35 4.55
N ASP A 434 12.53 -20.55 5.15
CA ASP A 434 13.71 -21.38 5.47
C ASP A 434 14.49 -21.78 4.22
N VAL A 435 13.78 -22.02 3.10
CA VAL A 435 14.41 -22.31 1.82
C VAL A 435 15.29 -21.15 1.34
N SER A 436 14.76 -19.92 1.47
CA SER A 436 15.52 -18.71 1.11
C SER A 436 16.70 -18.50 2.05
N ARG A 437 16.49 -18.67 3.35
CA ARG A 437 17.55 -18.55 4.34
C ARG A 437 18.67 -19.54 4.06
N ALA A 438 18.37 -20.82 3.88
CA ALA A 438 19.35 -21.85 3.55
C ALA A 438 20.10 -21.53 2.25
N PHE A 439 19.37 -21.04 1.24
CA PHE A 439 19.97 -20.61 -0.03
C PHE A 439 20.98 -19.48 0.15
N PHE A 440 20.60 -18.37 0.79
CA PHE A 440 21.51 -17.23 0.99
C PHE A 440 22.70 -17.59 1.88
N VAL A 441 22.50 -18.40 2.92
CA VAL A 441 23.57 -18.93 3.77
C VAL A 441 24.56 -19.75 2.96
N SER A 442 24.09 -20.59 2.04
CA SER A 442 24.97 -21.45 1.20
C SER A 442 25.84 -20.67 0.21
N LEU A 443 25.55 -19.39 -0.04
CA LEU A 443 26.36 -18.53 -0.90
C LEU A 443 27.57 -17.94 -0.20
N LEU A 444 27.57 -17.89 1.14
CA LEU A 444 28.62 -17.26 1.92
C LEU A 444 29.67 -18.26 2.43
N PRO A 445 30.87 -17.76 2.78
CA PRO A 445 31.90 -18.57 3.45
C PRO A 445 31.39 -19.18 4.76
N GLU A 446 31.90 -20.38 5.09
CA GLU A 446 31.44 -21.19 6.23
C GLU A 446 31.53 -20.46 7.57
N ASP A 447 32.59 -19.64 7.75
CA ASP A 447 32.81 -18.83 8.95
C ASP A 447 31.75 -17.75 9.18
N LYS A 448 31.00 -17.36 8.14
CA LYS A 448 29.92 -16.36 8.20
C LYS A 448 28.52 -16.99 8.15
N ALA A 449 28.42 -18.24 7.72
CA ALA A 449 27.17 -18.90 7.39
C ALA A 449 26.15 -18.89 8.54
N GLU A 450 26.55 -19.32 9.74
CA GLU A 450 25.68 -19.38 10.91
C GLU A 450 25.17 -18.00 11.33
N GLY A 451 26.10 -17.05 11.48
CA GLY A 451 25.73 -15.68 11.89
C GLY A 451 24.89 -14.95 10.86
N PHE A 452 25.12 -15.20 9.57
CA PHE A 452 24.28 -14.66 8.51
C PHE A 452 22.87 -15.28 8.51
N GLY A 453 22.77 -16.59 8.78
CA GLY A 453 21.49 -17.26 8.98
C GLY A 453 20.66 -16.64 10.13
N PHE A 454 21.32 -16.27 11.23
CA PHE A 454 20.68 -15.55 12.33
C PHE A 454 20.20 -14.14 11.90
N ILE A 455 21.02 -13.38 11.17
CA ILE A 455 20.63 -12.06 10.66
C ILE A 455 19.37 -12.16 9.78
N LEU A 456 19.33 -13.12 8.86
CA LEU A 456 18.18 -13.33 7.97
C LEU A 456 16.90 -13.71 8.74
N LEU A 457 17.04 -14.58 9.72
CA LEU A 457 15.95 -15.00 10.61
C LEU A 457 15.38 -13.81 11.38
N GLY A 458 16.26 -13.04 12.05
CA GLY A 458 15.86 -11.89 12.85
C GLY A 458 15.24 -10.76 12.02
N LEU A 459 15.83 -10.39 10.88
CA LEU A 459 15.25 -9.39 9.99
C LEU A 459 13.87 -9.81 9.48
N SER A 460 13.71 -11.08 9.10
CA SER A 460 12.42 -11.62 8.64
C SER A 460 11.37 -11.56 9.75
N ALA A 461 11.75 -11.93 10.98
CA ALA A 461 10.85 -11.88 12.14
C ALA A 461 10.45 -10.44 12.49
N LEU A 462 11.41 -9.51 12.54
CA LEU A 462 11.15 -8.09 12.83
C LEU A 462 10.21 -7.46 11.80
N VAL A 463 10.40 -7.71 10.50
CA VAL A 463 9.49 -7.20 9.48
C VAL A 463 8.10 -7.83 9.60
N LYS A 464 8.01 -9.13 9.91
CA LYS A 464 6.71 -9.80 10.11
C LYS A 464 5.98 -9.25 11.34
N ILE A 465 6.67 -9.02 12.45
CA ILE A 465 6.04 -8.49 13.66
C ILE A 465 5.56 -7.05 13.49
N VAL A 466 6.32 -6.20 12.83
CA VAL A 466 5.90 -4.82 12.47
C VAL A 466 4.67 -4.85 11.55
N ASN A 467 4.54 -5.87 10.71
CA ASN A 467 3.38 -6.06 9.83
C ASN A 467 2.20 -6.80 10.50
N SER A 468 2.35 -7.29 11.73
CA SER A 468 1.26 -7.96 12.45
C SER A 468 0.18 -6.95 12.89
N GLN A 469 -1.06 -7.40 13.10
CA GLN A 469 -2.19 -6.52 13.44
C GLN A 469 -3.07 -7.06 14.57
N LYS A 470 -2.97 -8.34 14.87
CA LYS A 470 -4.02 -9.05 15.61
C LYS A 470 -3.64 -9.51 17.01
N ARG A 471 -2.37 -9.48 17.33
CA ARG A 471 -1.85 -9.99 18.60
C ARG A 471 -0.94 -8.97 19.25
N ARG A 472 -1.01 -8.88 20.56
CA ARG A 472 -0.13 -8.02 21.33
C ARG A 472 1.30 -8.56 21.27
N THR A 473 2.24 -7.66 21.13
CA THR A 473 3.66 -7.97 20.94
C THR A 473 4.42 -7.68 22.22
N ASN A 474 5.34 -8.56 22.60
CA ASN A 474 6.29 -8.31 23.67
C ASN A 474 7.36 -7.34 23.18
N VAL A 475 7.19 -6.08 23.51
CA VAL A 475 8.02 -4.96 23.04
C VAL A 475 9.49 -5.15 23.41
N GLU A 476 9.78 -5.63 24.63
CA GLU A 476 11.17 -5.81 25.09
C GLU A 476 11.90 -6.93 24.33
N LYS A 477 11.21 -8.05 24.04
CA LYS A 477 11.81 -9.10 23.20
C LYS A 477 12.11 -8.61 21.78
N VAL A 478 11.25 -7.74 21.21
CA VAL A 478 11.50 -7.13 19.90
C VAL A 478 12.71 -6.21 19.93
N ARG A 479 12.85 -5.43 21.00
CA ARG A 479 14.00 -4.54 21.25
C ARG A 479 15.30 -5.34 21.33
N GLU A 480 15.32 -6.38 22.16
CA GLU A 480 16.49 -7.25 22.32
C GLU A 480 16.88 -7.92 20.99
N LEU A 481 15.92 -8.50 20.27
CA LEU A 481 16.16 -9.12 18.96
C LEU A 481 16.75 -8.11 17.96
N GLY A 482 16.18 -6.91 17.87
CA GLY A 482 16.66 -5.87 16.97
C GLY A 482 18.11 -5.46 17.27
N LYS A 483 18.44 -5.31 18.55
CA LYS A 483 19.79 -5.00 19.04
C LYS A 483 20.77 -6.13 18.72
N GLU A 484 20.42 -7.37 18.99
CA GLU A 484 21.26 -8.52 18.74
C GLU A 484 21.57 -8.71 17.26
N VAL A 485 20.55 -8.61 16.40
CA VAL A 485 20.73 -8.69 14.94
C VAL A 485 21.64 -7.57 14.45
N ASN A 486 21.46 -6.32 14.95
CA ASN A 486 22.29 -5.18 14.55
C ASN A 486 23.77 -5.38 14.97
N LEU A 487 24.03 -5.84 16.20
CA LEU A 487 25.38 -6.17 16.65
C LEU A 487 26.01 -7.29 15.82
N ARG A 488 25.24 -8.31 15.46
CA ARG A 488 25.72 -9.41 14.60
C ARG A 488 26.09 -8.93 13.20
N ILE A 489 25.33 -7.97 12.64
CA ILE A 489 25.66 -7.33 11.34
C ILE A 489 27.03 -6.66 11.44
N VAL A 490 27.27 -5.84 12.46
CA VAL A 490 28.54 -5.12 12.62
C VAL A 490 29.72 -6.08 12.84
N GLN A 491 29.52 -7.15 13.61
CA GLN A 491 30.56 -8.16 13.84
C GLN A 491 30.97 -8.90 12.56
N LEU A 492 30.00 -9.33 11.75
CA LEU A 492 30.28 -10.12 10.55
C LEU A 492 30.64 -9.27 9.33
N PHE A 493 30.06 -8.09 9.25
CA PHE A 493 30.18 -7.19 8.09
C PHE A 493 30.50 -5.75 8.56
N PRO A 494 31.65 -5.51 9.20
CA PRO A 494 32.00 -4.18 9.74
C PRO A 494 32.07 -3.09 8.66
N TRP A 495 32.10 -3.48 7.41
CA TRP A 495 32.08 -2.61 6.23
C TRP A 495 30.68 -2.37 5.65
N ALA A 496 29.64 -3.06 6.16
CA ALA A 496 28.30 -2.95 5.62
C ALA A 496 27.66 -1.61 5.98
N ALA A 497 27.06 -0.96 5.01
CA ALA A 497 26.27 0.23 5.25
C ALA A 497 24.81 -0.15 5.51
N VAL A 498 24.32 0.11 6.72
CA VAL A 498 22.91 -0.13 7.06
C VAL A 498 22.06 1.04 6.55
N SER A 499 21.16 0.76 5.60
CA SER A 499 20.28 1.81 5.07
C SER A 499 19.30 2.33 6.15
N PRO A 500 18.83 3.59 6.07
CA PRO A 500 17.86 4.12 7.05
C PRO A 500 16.60 3.29 7.20
N SER A 501 16.14 2.61 6.15
CA SER A 501 14.98 1.72 6.23
C SER A 501 15.26 0.44 7.00
N VAL A 502 16.43 -0.17 6.81
CA VAL A 502 16.87 -1.35 7.59
C VAL A 502 17.14 -0.96 9.03
N HIS A 503 17.79 0.19 9.26
CA HIS A 503 18.02 0.72 10.61
C HIS A 503 16.70 0.92 11.37
N ARG A 504 15.67 1.49 10.74
CA ARG A 504 14.36 1.66 11.41
C ARG A 504 13.75 0.33 11.85
N ILE A 505 13.89 -0.72 11.05
CA ILE A 505 13.42 -2.07 11.43
C ILE A 505 14.23 -2.63 12.59
N LEU A 506 15.57 -2.48 12.59
CA LEU A 506 16.45 -3.00 13.64
C LEU A 506 16.31 -2.22 14.95
N ALA A 507 16.28 -0.90 14.87
CA ALA A 507 16.42 -0.01 16.03
C ALA A 507 15.08 0.47 16.61
N HIS A 508 14.05 0.69 15.78
CA HIS A 508 12.84 1.40 16.17
C HIS A 508 11.54 0.59 16.03
N SER A 509 11.61 -0.68 15.60
CA SER A 509 10.42 -1.54 15.51
C SER A 509 9.67 -1.62 16.83
N TRP A 510 10.39 -1.77 17.94
CA TRP A 510 9.83 -1.89 19.27
C TRP A 510 9.11 -0.62 19.73
N GLU A 511 9.69 0.58 19.50
CA GLU A 511 9.06 1.87 19.87
C GLU A 511 7.80 2.14 19.07
N VAL A 512 7.83 1.84 17.77
CA VAL A 512 6.66 2.02 16.89
C VAL A 512 5.53 1.07 17.27
N ILE A 513 5.85 -0.17 17.66
CA ILE A 513 4.88 -1.14 18.17
C ILE A 513 4.29 -0.65 19.51
N GLU A 514 5.13 -0.19 20.44
CA GLU A 514 4.72 0.36 21.72
C GLU A 514 3.76 1.56 21.53
N LEU A 515 4.15 2.53 20.70
CA LEU A 515 3.34 3.70 20.36
C LEU A 515 2.00 3.33 19.69
N ASN A 516 1.91 2.16 19.06
CA ASN A 516 0.66 1.64 18.48
C ASN A 516 -0.10 0.69 19.42
N GLY A 517 0.13 0.78 20.72
CA GLY A 517 -0.55 -0.02 21.74
C GLY A 517 -0.15 -1.49 21.75
N GLU A 518 1.11 -1.77 21.47
CA GLU A 518 1.73 -3.10 21.39
C GLU A 518 1.29 -3.95 20.18
N PHE A 519 0.73 -3.31 19.16
CA PHE A 519 0.37 -3.96 17.90
C PHE A 519 1.29 -3.49 16.76
N GLY A 520 1.53 -4.37 15.80
CA GLY A 520 2.20 -3.98 14.57
C GLY A 520 1.31 -3.06 13.70
N ARG A 521 1.90 -2.46 12.67
CA ARG A 521 1.29 -1.43 11.82
C ARG A 521 0.88 -1.91 10.43
N GLY A 522 0.65 -3.19 10.25
CA GLY A 522 0.32 -3.75 8.93
C GLY A 522 -0.95 -3.18 8.29
N ASP A 523 -1.92 -2.70 9.07
CA ASP A 523 -3.12 -2.01 8.58
C ASP A 523 -2.85 -0.58 8.09
N GLU A 524 -1.72 0.00 8.49
CA GLU A 524 -1.26 1.32 8.06
C GLU A 524 -0.25 1.25 6.90
N SER A 525 -0.08 0.06 6.28
CA SER A 525 0.85 -0.14 5.18
C SER A 525 0.43 0.60 3.91
N GLU A 526 1.42 1.07 3.18
CA GLU A 526 1.30 1.75 1.88
C GLU A 526 1.04 0.79 0.70
N GLU A 527 1.01 -0.54 0.93
CA GLU A 527 0.77 -1.55 -0.12
C GLU A 527 -0.50 -1.28 -0.95
N GLY A 528 -1.56 -0.79 -0.29
CA GLY A 528 -2.81 -0.44 -0.97
C GLY A 528 -2.63 0.68 -1.99
N LEU A 529 -1.86 1.68 -1.64
CA LEU A 529 -1.57 2.84 -2.48
C LEU A 529 -0.67 2.48 -3.66
N GLU A 530 0.42 1.73 -3.42
CA GLU A 530 1.26 1.22 -4.51
C GLU A 530 0.50 0.34 -5.51
N ALA A 531 -0.37 -0.53 -5.00
CA ALA A 531 -1.20 -1.36 -5.87
C ALA A 531 -2.25 -0.52 -6.62
N LEU A 532 -2.72 0.59 -6.04
CA LEU A 532 -3.61 1.54 -6.71
C LEU A 532 -2.90 2.25 -7.88
N ASN A 533 -1.63 2.60 -7.75
CA ASN A 533 -0.85 3.20 -8.84
C ASN A 533 -0.81 2.33 -10.10
N LYS A 534 -0.78 0.99 -9.95
CA LYS A 534 -0.92 0.06 -11.08
C LYS A 534 -2.33 0.11 -11.72
N GLN A 535 -3.36 0.33 -10.91
CA GLN A 535 -4.73 0.50 -11.42
C GLN A 535 -4.90 1.85 -12.10
N ILE A 536 -4.34 2.94 -11.56
CA ILE A 536 -4.30 4.26 -12.20
C ILE A 536 -3.71 4.13 -13.60
N ARG A 537 -2.54 3.49 -13.73
CA ARG A 537 -1.92 3.24 -15.04
C ARG A 537 -2.87 2.52 -15.99
N ARG A 538 -3.42 1.39 -15.58
CA ARG A 538 -4.35 0.60 -16.39
C ARG A 538 -5.59 1.38 -16.80
N MET A 539 -6.20 2.14 -15.87
CA MET A 539 -7.40 2.93 -16.18
C MET A 539 -7.10 4.06 -17.16
N ARG A 540 -5.98 4.75 -16.97
CA ARG A 540 -5.52 5.77 -17.91
C ARG A 540 -5.26 5.19 -19.30
N GLU A 541 -4.70 3.99 -19.39
CA GLU A 541 -4.38 3.34 -20.67
C GLU A 541 -5.61 2.79 -21.38
N HIS A 542 -6.54 2.19 -20.68
CA HIS A 542 -7.60 1.40 -21.28
C HIS A 542 -9.02 1.81 -20.90
N GLY A 543 -9.23 2.51 -19.78
CA GLY A 543 -10.55 2.77 -19.21
C GLY A 543 -11.02 4.23 -19.27
N SER A 544 -10.23 5.16 -19.79
CA SER A 544 -10.53 6.60 -19.77
C SER A 544 -10.47 7.22 -21.16
N ARG A 545 -11.16 8.36 -21.31
CA ARG A 545 -11.12 9.16 -22.55
C ARG A 545 -9.70 9.67 -22.80
N LYS A 546 -9.37 9.87 -24.09
CA LYS A 546 -8.07 10.36 -24.56
C LYS A 546 -8.16 11.74 -25.22
N ASP A 547 -9.30 12.40 -25.11
CA ASP A 547 -9.58 13.70 -25.70
C ASP A 547 -8.86 14.85 -24.97
N SER A 548 -8.76 14.77 -23.66
CA SER A 548 -8.02 15.74 -22.84
C SER A 548 -7.42 15.08 -21.60
N THR A 549 -6.44 15.74 -20.98
CA THR A 549 -5.85 15.31 -19.73
C THR A 549 -6.87 15.36 -18.60
N GLU A 550 -7.64 16.42 -18.53
CA GLU A 550 -8.68 16.63 -17.52
C GLU A 550 -9.73 15.52 -17.57
N ASN A 551 -10.23 15.18 -18.76
CA ASN A 551 -11.19 14.10 -18.93
C ASN A 551 -10.57 12.72 -18.62
N ASN A 552 -9.30 12.52 -18.96
CA ASN A 552 -8.57 11.30 -18.62
C ASN A 552 -8.45 11.10 -17.10
N PHE A 553 -8.11 12.17 -16.35
CA PHE A 553 -8.03 12.12 -14.90
C PHE A 553 -9.40 12.00 -14.24
N LEU A 554 -10.40 12.70 -14.76
CA LEU A 554 -11.77 12.61 -14.28
C LEU A 554 -12.33 11.18 -14.40
N ASP A 555 -12.16 10.56 -15.56
CA ASP A 555 -12.62 9.19 -15.79
C ASP A 555 -11.85 8.21 -14.92
N THR A 556 -10.51 8.38 -14.81
CA THR A 556 -9.67 7.54 -13.96
C THR A 556 -10.10 7.62 -12.50
N PHE A 557 -10.32 8.81 -11.97
CA PHE A 557 -10.80 9.01 -10.61
C PHE A 557 -12.14 8.32 -10.38
N ASN A 558 -13.11 8.55 -11.27
CA ASN A 558 -14.44 7.98 -11.18
C ASN A 558 -14.41 6.45 -11.17
N HIS A 559 -13.62 5.83 -12.05
CA HIS A 559 -13.45 4.37 -12.06
C HIS A 559 -12.85 3.82 -10.78
N LEU A 560 -11.81 4.48 -10.26
CA LEU A 560 -11.19 4.06 -9.00
C LEU A 560 -12.16 4.24 -7.83
N TRP A 561 -12.94 5.31 -7.83
CA TRP A 561 -13.95 5.58 -6.83
C TRP A 561 -15.04 4.52 -6.83
N ASP A 562 -15.67 4.27 -7.98
CA ASP A 562 -16.75 3.29 -8.12
C ASP A 562 -16.28 1.88 -7.74
N ARG A 563 -15.08 1.49 -8.18
CA ARG A 563 -14.50 0.18 -7.88
C ARG A 563 -14.19 -0.04 -6.40
N SER A 564 -13.92 1.01 -5.65
CA SER A 564 -13.61 0.98 -4.22
C SER A 564 -14.83 1.20 -3.33
N ARG A 565 -16.05 1.22 -3.86
CA ARG A 565 -17.28 1.35 -3.10
C ARG A 565 -17.46 0.18 -2.14
N PRO A 566 -17.91 0.43 -0.90
CA PRO A 566 -18.22 -0.60 0.09
C PRO A 566 -19.12 -1.72 -0.45
N THR A 567 -20.18 -1.39 -1.19
CA THR A 567 -21.08 -2.36 -1.83
C THR A 567 -20.33 -3.31 -2.77
N ILE A 568 -19.48 -2.76 -3.65
CA ILE A 568 -18.69 -3.56 -4.59
C ILE A 568 -17.73 -4.50 -3.85
N LEU A 569 -17.14 -4.03 -2.75
CA LEU A 569 -16.22 -4.83 -1.93
C LEU A 569 -16.94 -5.97 -1.19
N GLU A 570 -18.15 -5.76 -0.71
CA GLU A 570 -18.94 -6.81 -0.07
C GLU A 570 -19.36 -7.90 -1.07
N MET A 571 -19.68 -7.54 -2.29
CA MET A 571 -19.93 -8.51 -3.37
C MET A 571 -18.68 -9.36 -3.65
N GLU A 572 -17.48 -8.73 -3.70
CA GLU A 572 -16.22 -9.46 -3.86
C GLU A 572 -15.91 -10.42 -2.69
N ARG A 573 -16.31 -10.08 -1.47
CA ARG A 573 -16.11 -10.92 -0.27
C ARG A 573 -16.95 -12.20 -0.31
N LYS A 574 -18.14 -12.15 -0.87
CA LYS A 574 -19.02 -13.31 -1.05
C LYS A 574 -18.39 -14.36 -1.96
N ILE A 575 -17.41 -13.96 -2.80
CA ILE A 575 -16.65 -14.86 -3.68
C ILE A 575 -15.44 -15.40 -2.90
N LYS A 576 -15.57 -16.55 -2.26
CA LYS A 576 -14.45 -17.21 -1.57
C LYS A 576 -13.40 -17.68 -2.58
N ARG A 577 -12.21 -17.08 -2.57
CA ARG A 577 -11.05 -17.56 -3.31
C ARG A 577 -10.27 -18.54 -2.44
N LYS A 578 -10.01 -19.75 -2.94
CA LYS A 578 -9.00 -20.64 -2.33
C LYS A 578 -7.65 -19.93 -2.34
N LYS A 579 -7.16 -19.50 -1.18
CA LYS A 579 -5.79 -19.03 -1.06
C LYS A 579 -4.87 -20.23 -1.23
N GLN A 580 -3.90 -20.14 -2.16
CA GLN A 580 -2.75 -21.04 -2.13
C GLN A 580 -2.10 -20.89 -0.74
N LYS A 581 -1.96 -22.02 -0.02
CA LYS A 581 -1.17 -22.04 1.21
C LYS A 581 0.27 -21.68 0.83
N LEU A 582 0.71 -20.51 1.29
CA LEU A 582 2.13 -20.18 1.24
C LEU A 582 2.89 -21.21 2.07
N ILE A 583 4.06 -21.62 1.58
CA ILE A 583 5.00 -22.41 2.39
C ILE A 583 5.51 -21.48 3.47
N ILE A 584 5.08 -21.72 4.69
CA ILE A 584 5.44 -20.89 5.83
C ILE A 584 6.69 -21.52 6.45
N SER A 585 7.67 -20.68 6.74
CA SER A 585 8.89 -21.08 7.43
C SER A 585 8.57 -21.44 8.88
N THR A 586 8.89 -22.65 9.29
CA THR A 586 8.65 -23.13 10.66
C THR A 586 9.51 -22.41 11.71
N GLU A 587 10.77 -22.09 11.39
CA GLU A 587 11.68 -21.40 12.32
C GLU A 587 11.35 -19.91 12.46
N ILE A 588 11.07 -19.23 11.36
CA ILE A 588 10.65 -17.82 11.40
C ILE A 588 9.32 -17.70 12.17
N GLU A 589 8.38 -18.62 11.96
CA GLU A 589 7.12 -18.60 12.70
C GLU A 589 7.32 -18.87 14.18
N ALA A 590 8.16 -19.83 14.55
CA ALA A 590 8.47 -20.08 15.94
C ALA A 590 9.11 -18.85 16.63
N LEU A 591 10.02 -18.15 15.92
CA LEU A 591 10.58 -16.91 16.44
C LEU A 591 9.52 -15.81 16.55
N VAL A 592 8.69 -15.61 15.53
CA VAL A 592 7.59 -14.61 15.56
C VAL A 592 6.58 -14.93 16.67
N GLU A 593 6.22 -16.20 16.86
CA GLU A 593 5.34 -16.62 17.96
C GLU A 593 5.94 -16.28 19.34
N SER A 594 7.24 -16.44 19.52
CA SER A 594 7.93 -16.10 20.78
C SER A 594 7.94 -14.60 21.07
N LEU A 595 7.73 -13.74 20.08
CA LEU A 595 7.68 -12.29 20.22
C LEU A 595 6.28 -11.77 20.60
N PHE A 596 5.25 -12.60 20.54
CA PHE A 596 3.94 -12.21 21.04
C PHE A 596 3.82 -12.39 22.56
N VAL A 597 2.89 -11.69 23.16
CA VAL A 597 2.51 -11.88 24.57
C VAL A 597 1.74 -13.22 24.66
N GLU A 598 2.13 -14.05 25.63
CA GLU A 598 1.35 -15.25 25.97
C GLU A 598 0.00 -14.80 26.55
N GLU A 599 -1.12 -15.27 25.96
CA GLU A 599 -2.48 -14.97 26.40
C GLU A 599 -2.84 -15.75 27.66
#